data_9725d3b2f2914573571bd1584c578a3f
#
_entry.id   9725d3b2f2914573571bd1584c578a3f
#
_cell.length_a   1.000
_cell.length_b   1.000
_cell.length_c   1.000
_cell.angle_alpha   90.00
_cell.angle_beta   90.00
_cell.angle_gamma   90.00
#
_symmetry.space_group_name_H-M   'P 1'
#
loop_
_entity.id
_entity.type
_entity.pdbx_description
1 polymer ?
#
loop_
_entity_poly.entity_id
_entity_poly.type
_entity_poly.pdbx_seq_one_letter_code
_entity_poly.pdbx_strand_id
1 'polypeptide(L)'
;MGQVRNSHRKKLLIFNSPFELGLRMVYLLQALNPSGADLQKLVLLDYAVVYSADLNGPSSLHTPVPFRGAELLSRRELIEQGLYLMSTRGLVTASWDSNGITYHAGEVARLMTTALASAYMRKLEERCQWVAEFFGQTSSID
;
A
#
# COMPACT_ATOMS: atom_id res chain seq x y z
N MET A 1 -15.82 -11.87 -26.56
CA MET A 1 -14.93 -10.72 -26.34
C MET A 1 -15.36 -9.82 -25.19
N GLY A 2 -16.65 -9.64 -24.95
CA GLY A 2 -17.15 -8.81 -23.83
C GLY A 2 -16.74 -9.34 -22.47
N GLN A 3 -16.67 -10.66 -22.30
CA GLN A 3 -16.28 -11.28 -21.03
C GLN A 3 -14.81 -11.03 -20.67
N VAL A 4 -13.92 -11.02 -21.65
CA VAL A 4 -12.50 -10.75 -21.42
C VAL A 4 -12.30 -9.32 -20.97
N ARG A 5 -12.98 -8.36 -21.59
CA ARG A 5 -12.92 -6.94 -21.20
C ARG A 5 -13.48 -6.73 -19.80
N ASN A 6 -14.62 -7.37 -19.48
CA ASN A 6 -15.22 -7.24 -18.15
C ASN A 6 -14.33 -7.84 -17.07
N SER A 7 -13.69 -8.97 -17.33
CA SER A 7 -12.77 -9.61 -16.40
C SER A 7 -11.55 -8.72 -16.13
N HIS A 8 -10.98 -8.14 -17.18
CA HIS A 8 -9.84 -7.22 -17.07
C HIS A 8 -10.23 -5.96 -16.30
N ARG A 9 -11.42 -5.41 -16.58
CA ARG A 9 -11.95 -4.24 -15.90
C ARG A 9 -12.19 -4.50 -14.42
N LYS A 10 -12.70 -5.69 -14.07
CA LYS A 10 -12.89 -6.11 -12.68
C LYS A 10 -11.56 -6.19 -11.94
N LYS A 11 -10.52 -6.74 -12.57
CA LYS A 11 -9.20 -6.82 -11.97
C LYS A 11 -8.62 -5.43 -11.69
N LEU A 12 -8.75 -4.50 -12.64
CA LEU A 12 -8.28 -3.13 -12.45
C LEU A 12 -9.02 -2.43 -11.31
N LEU A 13 -10.33 -2.60 -11.22
CA LEU A 13 -11.14 -2.02 -10.15
C LEU A 13 -10.77 -2.60 -8.79
N ILE A 14 -10.53 -3.92 -8.71
CA ILE A 14 -10.12 -4.58 -7.47
C ILE A 14 -8.78 -4.02 -7.00
N PHE A 15 -7.79 -3.91 -7.91
CA PHE A 15 -6.46 -3.42 -7.57
C PHE A 15 -6.44 -1.94 -7.18
N ASN A 16 -7.44 -1.17 -7.61
CA ASN A 16 -7.53 0.25 -7.34
C ASN A 16 -8.67 0.62 -6.40
N SER A 17 -9.30 -0.37 -5.75
CA SER A 17 -10.37 -0.11 -4.79
C SER A 17 -9.79 0.33 -3.45
N PRO A 18 -10.58 1.03 -2.62
CA PRO A 18 -10.14 1.36 -1.26
C PRO A 18 -9.78 0.11 -0.44
N PHE A 19 -10.47 -1.01 -0.64
CA PHE A 19 -10.15 -2.25 0.05
C PHE A 19 -8.76 -2.75 -0.34
N GLU A 20 -8.45 -2.80 -1.62
CA GLU A 20 -7.14 -3.26 -2.09
C GLU A 20 -6.02 -2.34 -1.60
N LEU A 21 -6.24 -1.03 -1.71
CA LEU A 21 -5.25 -0.08 -1.22
C LEU A 21 -5.09 -0.17 0.29
N GLY A 22 -6.19 -0.35 1.01
CA GLY A 22 -6.13 -0.56 2.45
C GLY A 22 -5.34 -1.81 2.82
N LEU A 23 -5.55 -2.89 2.09
CA LEU A 23 -4.81 -4.13 2.30
C LEU A 23 -3.32 -3.93 2.07
N ARG A 24 -2.93 -3.22 1.00
CA ARG A 24 -1.52 -2.89 0.77
C ARG A 24 -0.94 -2.04 1.90
N MET A 25 -1.74 -1.12 2.43
CA MET A 25 -1.29 -0.30 3.58
C MET A 25 -1.03 -1.15 4.81
N VAL A 26 -1.86 -2.17 5.06
CA VAL A 26 -1.64 -3.08 6.20
C VAL A 26 -0.31 -3.80 6.03
N TYR A 27 -0.03 -4.35 4.85
CA TYR A 27 1.25 -5.02 4.59
C TYR A 27 2.44 -4.07 4.72
N LEU A 28 2.29 -2.86 4.18
CA LEU A 28 3.34 -1.84 4.21
C LEU A 28 3.65 -1.42 5.65
N LEU A 29 2.61 -1.12 6.43
CA LEU A 29 2.77 -0.71 7.82
C LEU A 29 3.30 -1.86 8.68
N GLN A 30 2.90 -3.09 8.39
CA GLN A 30 3.45 -4.26 9.09
C GLN A 30 4.95 -4.39 8.81
N ALA A 31 5.38 -4.13 7.57
CA ALA A 31 6.80 -4.16 7.22
C ALA A 31 7.59 -3.04 7.90
N LEU A 32 6.97 -1.88 8.11
CA LEU A 32 7.58 -0.74 8.79
C LEU A 32 7.59 -0.89 10.32
N ASN A 33 6.72 -1.74 10.86
CA ASN A 33 6.54 -1.89 12.30
C ASN A 33 7.91 -2.10 12.99
N PRO A 34 8.21 -1.43 14.11
CA PRO A 34 7.33 -0.58 14.93
C PRO A 34 7.19 0.87 14.45
N SER A 35 7.84 1.27 13.37
CA SER A 35 7.71 2.61 12.83
C SER A 35 6.36 2.80 12.16
N GLY A 36 5.87 4.03 12.18
CA GLY A 36 4.66 4.42 11.47
C GLY A 36 4.99 5.30 10.27
N ALA A 37 3.95 5.80 9.62
CA ALA A 37 4.10 6.69 8.48
C ALA A 37 2.89 7.59 8.35
N ASP A 38 3.10 8.82 7.84
CA ASP A 38 2.01 9.71 7.50
C ASP A 38 1.45 9.37 6.12
N LEU A 39 0.36 10.01 5.74
CA LEU A 39 -0.30 9.73 4.47
C LEU A 39 0.62 10.00 3.28
N GLN A 40 1.36 11.10 3.30
CA GLN A 40 2.26 11.46 2.21
C GLN A 40 3.32 10.39 2.00
N LYS A 41 3.94 9.92 3.08
CA LYS A 41 4.95 8.86 3.01
C LYS A 41 4.32 7.57 2.49
N LEU A 42 3.12 7.22 2.95
CA LEU A 42 2.44 6.00 2.49
C LEU A 42 2.11 6.05 1.00
N VAL A 43 1.72 7.20 0.48
CA VAL A 43 1.47 7.35 -0.96
C VAL A 43 2.75 7.09 -1.76
N LEU A 44 3.87 7.65 -1.32
CA LEU A 44 5.15 7.46 -1.99
C LEU A 44 5.63 6.01 -1.87
N LEU A 45 5.48 5.40 -0.69
CA LEU A 45 5.87 4.00 -0.49
C LEU A 45 4.99 3.05 -1.29
N ASP A 46 3.69 3.35 -1.41
CA ASP A 46 2.78 2.55 -2.24
C ASP A 46 3.23 2.56 -3.71
N TYR A 47 3.61 3.72 -4.21
CA TYR A 47 4.18 3.82 -5.56
C TYR A 47 5.41 2.92 -5.69
N ALA A 48 6.31 2.97 -4.70
CA ALA A 48 7.52 2.16 -4.71
C ALA A 48 7.22 0.66 -4.67
N VAL A 49 6.20 0.25 -3.92
CA VAL A 49 5.77 -1.16 -3.87
C VAL A 49 5.23 -1.61 -5.23
N VAL A 50 4.38 -0.79 -5.84
CA VAL A 50 3.69 -1.14 -7.07
C VAL A 50 4.65 -1.12 -8.26
N TYR A 51 5.56 -0.15 -8.30
CA TYR A 51 6.49 0.05 -9.42
C TYR A 51 7.94 -0.11 -9.01
N SER A 52 8.22 -1.13 -8.21
CA SER A 52 9.56 -1.34 -7.63
C SER A 52 10.67 -1.45 -8.68
N ALA A 53 10.37 -1.94 -9.88
CA ALA A 53 11.38 -2.05 -10.95
C ALA A 53 11.92 -0.68 -11.39
N ASP A 54 11.11 0.39 -11.31
CA ASP A 54 11.53 1.74 -11.65
C ASP A 54 12.60 2.28 -10.70
N LEU A 55 12.71 1.68 -9.51
CA LEU A 55 13.61 2.12 -8.45
C LEU A 55 14.78 1.14 -8.28
N ASN A 56 15.08 0.36 -9.32
CA ASN A 56 16.13 -0.67 -9.32
C ASN A 56 15.90 -1.76 -8.27
N GLY A 57 14.64 -1.99 -7.91
CA GLY A 57 14.24 -3.06 -7.00
C GLY A 57 13.76 -4.28 -7.74
N PRO A 58 13.04 -5.18 -7.05
CA PRO A 58 12.42 -6.35 -7.68
C PRO A 58 11.46 -5.94 -8.80
N SER A 59 11.07 -6.91 -9.63
CA SER A 59 10.13 -6.66 -10.73
C SER A 59 8.87 -5.96 -10.22
N SER A 60 8.36 -5.02 -10.99
CA SER A 60 7.16 -4.27 -10.61
C SER A 60 5.98 -5.20 -10.39
N LEU A 61 5.22 -4.93 -9.33
CA LEU A 61 4.04 -5.71 -8.98
C LEU A 61 2.90 -5.50 -9.99
N HIS A 62 2.78 -4.26 -10.49
CA HIS A 62 1.80 -3.90 -11.50
C HIS A 62 2.50 -3.38 -12.75
N THR A 63 1.84 -3.48 -13.90
CA THR A 63 2.36 -2.93 -15.15
C THR A 63 2.43 -1.41 -15.03
N PRO A 64 3.61 -0.79 -15.31
CA PRO A 64 3.72 0.66 -15.30
C PRO A 64 2.75 1.31 -16.28
N VAL A 65 2.19 2.46 -15.89
CA VAL A 65 1.25 3.21 -16.72
C VAL A 65 1.82 4.60 -17.00
N PRO A 66 1.43 5.24 -18.13
CA PRO A 66 1.79 6.61 -18.39
C PRO A 66 1.20 7.56 -17.35
N PHE A 67 1.77 8.76 -17.21
CA PHE A 67 1.25 9.82 -16.33
C PHE A 67 1.16 9.41 -14.87
N ARG A 68 2.26 8.85 -14.34
CA ARG A 68 2.33 8.35 -12.97
C ARG A 68 2.08 9.43 -11.92
N GLY A 69 2.42 10.69 -12.21
CA GLY A 69 2.12 11.79 -11.31
C GLY A 69 0.64 11.96 -11.04
N ALA A 70 -0.19 11.90 -12.10
CA ALA A 70 -1.64 11.98 -11.96
C ALA A 70 -2.18 10.76 -11.21
N GLU A 71 -1.60 9.59 -11.44
CA GLU A 71 -1.96 8.37 -10.72
C GLU A 71 -1.72 8.52 -9.22
N LEU A 72 -0.60 9.12 -8.82
CA LEU A 72 -0.30 9.35 -7.42
C LEU A 72 -1.35 10.25 -6.75
N LEU A 73 -1.76 11.31 -7.44
CA LEU A 73 -2.75 12.23 -6.91
C LEU A 73 -4.11 11.57 -6.70
N SER A 74 -4.58 10.79 -7.67
CA SER A 74 -5.86 10.08 -7.52
C SER A 74 -5.76 8.94 -6.52
N ARG A 75 -4.61 8.31 -6.41
CA ARG A 75 -4.38 7.21 -5.49
C ARG A 75 -4.39 7.65 -4.03
N ARG A 76 -3.94 8.88 -3.77
CA ARG A 76 -3.91 9.44 -2.41
C ARG A 76 -5.27 9.35 -1.71
N GLU A 77 -6.32 9.73 -2.42
CA GLU A 77 -7.68 9.70 -1.89
C GLU A 77 -8.14 8.28 -1.58
N LEU A 78 -7.83 7.35 -2.48
CA LEU A 78 -8.17 5.94 -2.28
C LEU A 78 -7.39 5.32 -1.13
N ILE A 79 -6.12 5.70 -0.97
CA ILE A 79 -5.29 5.23 0.16
C ILE A 79 -5.89 5.73 1.47
N GLU A 80 -6.30 6.99 1.53
CA GLU A 80 -6.92 7.55 2.73
C GLU A 80 -8.19 6.78 3.10
N GLN A 81 -9.04 6.49 2.11
CA GLN A 81 -10.25 5.69 2.30
C GLN A 81 -9.90 4.28 2.76
N GLY A 82 -8.86 3.69 2.18
CA GLY A 82 -8.40 2.35 2.56
C GLY A 82 -7.89 2.29 3.99
N LEU A 83 -7.12 3.29 4.40
CA LEU A 83 -6.62 3.40 5.78
C LEU A 83 -7.77 3.52 6.77
N TYR A 84 -8.78 4.32 6.45
CA TYR A 84 -9.96 4.43 7.29
C TYR A 84 -10.67 3.08 7.41
N LEU A 85 -10.87 2.41 6.29
CA LEU A 85 -11.53 1.11 6.25
C LEU A 85 -10.79 0.10 7.14
N MET A 86 -9.47 0.05 7.04
CA MET A 86 -8.66 -0.89 7.82
C MET A 86 -8.59 -0.49 9.30
N SER A 87 -8.66 0.79 9.61
CA SER A 87 -8.66 1.25 11.00
C SER A 87 -9.94 0.81 11.73
N THR A 88 -11.07 0.73 11.04
CA THR A 88 -12.32 0.26 11.64
C THR A 88 -12.27 -1.22 12.00
N ARG A 89 -11.29 -1.95 11.47
CA ARG A 89 -11.13 -3.39 11.69
C ARG A 89 -9.93 -3.73 12.61
N GLY A 90 -9.29 -2.73 13.17
CA GLY A 90 -8.12 -2.95 14.02
C GLY A 90 -6.86 -3.36 13.30
N LEU A 91 -6.85 -3.25 11.97
CA LEU A 91 -5.70 -3.60 11.14
C LEU A 91 -4.72 -2.44 10.99
N VAL A 92 -5.19 -1.22 11.20
CA VAL A 92 -4.40 0.01 11.17
C VAL A 92 -4.81 0.83 12.37
N THR A 93 -3.84 1.49 13.01
CA THR A 93 -4.11 2.48 14.06
C THR A 93 -3.64 3.84 13.59
N ALA A 94 -4.32 4.88 14.02
CA ALA A 94 -3.97 6.26 13.68
C ALA A 94 -3.74 7.04 14.98
N SER A 95 -2.62 7.75 15.05
CA SER A 95 -2.33 8.62 16.18
C SER A 95 -2.19 10.07 15.70
N TRP A 96 -2.61 10.99 16.55
CA TRP A 96 -2.59 12.42 16.26
C TRP A 96 -1.53 13.10 17.11
N ASP A 97 -0.76 13.98 16.47
CA ASP A 97 0.15 14.86 17.19
C ASP A 97 0.19 16.23 16.50
N SER A 98 1.12 17.10 16.91
CA SER A 98 1.24 18.44 16.33
C SER A 98 1.61 18.42 14.85
N ASN A 99 2.14 17.31 14.34
CA ASN A 99 2.53 17.14 12.94
C ASN A 99 1.45 16.46 12.08
N GLY A 100 0.32 16.09 12.69
CA GLY A 100 -0.78 15.46 11.98
C GLY A 100 -1.02 14.03 12.39
N ILE A 101 -1.46 13.21 11.43
CA ILE A 101 -1.81 11.82 11.68
C ILE A 101 -0.64 10.91 11.26
N THR A 102 -0.26 10.01 12.16
CA THR A 102 0.69 8.93 11.87
C THR A 102 -0.04 7.60 11.96
N TYR A 103 0.12 6.78 10.94
CA TYR A 103 -0.51 5.46 10.88
C TYR A 103 0.50 4.38 11.26
N HIS A 104 0.02 3.35 11.94
CA HIS A 104 0.81 2.19 12.35
C HIS A 104 0.03 0.91 12.08
N ALA A 105 0.73 -0.22 12.00
CA ALA A 105 0.09 -1.52 11.94
C ALA A 105 -0.72 -1.75 13.22
N GLY A 106 -1.97 -2.20 13.06
CA GLY A 106 -2.82 -2.52 14.20
C GLY A 106 -2.46 -3.87 14.80
N GLU A 107 -3.06 -4.17 15.97
CA GLU A 107 -2.75 -5.39 16.71
C GLU A 107 -3.05 -6.67 15.91
N VAL A 108 -4.10 -6.66 15.08
CA VAL A 108 -4.48 -7.86 14.33
C VAL A 108 -3.85 -7.91 12.93
N ALA A 109 -3.02 -6.92 12.57
CA ALA A 109 -2.41 -6.88 11.24
C ALA A 109 -1.55 -8.11 10.97
N ARG A 110 -0.75 -8.52 11.94
CA ARG A 110 0.13 -9.69 11.79
C ARG A 110 -0.65 -10.96 11.55
N LEU A 111 -1.75 -11.15 12.29
CA LEU A 111 -2.59 -12.32 12.11
C LEU A 111 -3.19 -12.38 10.70
N MET A 112 -3.65 -11.24 10.19
CA MET A 112 -4.23 -11.17 8.86
C MET A 112 -3.19 -11.44 7.79
N THR A 113 -2.02 -10.80 7.85
CA THR A 113 -0.98 -10.98 6.84
C THR A 113 -0.44 -12.41 6.85
N THR A 114 -0.40 -13.06 8.02
CA THR A 114 0.02 -14.44 8.11
C THR A 114 -1.04 -15.40 7.53
N ALA A 115 -2.31 -15.07 7.70
CA ALA A 115 -3.42 -15.92 7.23
C ALA A 115 -3.61 -15.87 5.72
N LEU A 116 -3.24 -14.76 5.07
CA LEU A 116 -3.40 -14.61 3.63
C LEU A 116 -2.21 -15.25 2.91
N ALA A 117 -2.49 -16.35 2.21
CA ALA A 117 -1.44 -17.20 1.62
C ALA A 117 -1.55 -17.30 0.09
N SER A 118 -1.98 -16.26 -0.60
CA SER A 118 -1.99 -16.27 -2.06
C SER A 118 -0.63 -15.87 -2.63
N ALA A 119 -0.35 -16.25 -3.88
CA ALA A 119 0.89 -15.86 -4.54
C ALA A 119 1.03 -14.34 -4.64
N TYR A 120 -0.08 -13.64 -4.88
CA TYR A 120 -0.07 -12.18 -4.94
C TYR A 120 0.30 -11.58 -3.57
N MET A 121 -0.27 -12.11 -2.50
CA MET A 121 0.01 -11.61 -1.15
C MET A 121 1.46 -11.83 -0.75
N ARG A 122 2.06 -12.94 -1.15
CA ARG A 122 3.48 -13.19 -0.91
C ARG A 122 4.37 -12.19 -1.65
N LYS A 123 4.05 -11.91 -2.92
CA LYS A 123 4.76 -10.89 -3.68
C LYS A 123 4.59 -9.51 -3.08
N LEU A 124 3.39 -9.18 -2.62
CA LEU A 124 3.11 -7.92 -1.96
C LEU A 124 3.95 -7.78 -0.69
N GLU A 125 4.00 -8.82 0.14
CA GLU A 125 4.79 -8.83 1.36
C GLU A 125 6.28 -8.61 1.04
N GLU A 126 6.81 -9.32 0.05
CA GLU A 126 8.20 -9.18 -0.38
C GLU A 126 8.51 -7.74 -0.84
N ARG A 127 7.61 -7.14 -1.61
CA ARG A 127 7.79 -5.76 -2.09
C ARG A 127 7.72 -4.75 -0.95
N CYS A 128 6.82 -4.97 0.00
CA CYS A 128 6.71 -4.10 1.17
C CYS A 128 7.96 -4.20 2.05
N GLN A 129 8.52 -5.38 2.24
CA GLN A 129 9.76 -5.55 2.99
C GLN A 129 10.92 -4.83 2.29
N TRP A 130 11.03 -4.97 0.97
CA TRP A 130 12.07 -4.28 0.22
C TRP A 130 11.95 -2.76 0.36
N VAL A 131 10.73 -2.24 0.21
CA VAL A 131 10.47 -0.80 0.32
C VAL A 131 10.78 -0.31 1.73
N ALA A 132 10.40 -1.07 2.76
CA ALA A 132 10.66 -0.71 4.14
C ALA A 132 12.16 -0.63 4.42
N GLU A 133 12.95 -1.55 3.89
CA GLU A 133 14.40 -1.56 4.07
C GLU A 133 15.07 -0.38 3.38
N PHE A 134 14.64 -0.04 2.16
CA PHE A 134 15.27 1.02 1.38
C PHE A 134 14.77 2.41 1.73
N PHE A 135 13.48 2.57 2.00
CA PHE A 135 12.85 3.89 2.13
C PHE A 135 12.22 4.13 3.49
N GLY A 136 12.17 3.11 4.36
CA GLY A 136 11.48 3.22 5.65
C GLY A 136 12.05 4.30 6.55
N GLN A 137 13.34 4.57 6.46
CA GLN A 137 14.02 5.59 7.26
C GLN A 137 13.98 6.98 6.61
N THR A 138 13.48 7.07 5.38
CA THR A 138 13.43 8.33 4.65
C THR A 138 12.23 9.16 5.11
N SER A 139 12.45 10.47 5.35
CA SER A 139 11.37 11.38 5.68
C SER A 139 10.51 11.63 4.44
N SER A 140 9.20 11.83 4.64
CA SER A 140 8.29 12.17 3.55
C SER A 140 8.59 13.55 2.94
N ILE A 141 9.39 14.37 3.63
CA ILE A 141 9.80 15.70 3.15
C ILE A 141 11.02 15.57 2.24
N ASP A 142 11.80 14.53 2.39
CA ASP A 142 12.97 14.27 1.57
C ASP A 142 12.57 13.55 0.27
#